data_d7ab236c83a8ba636ab74e6201f21eb7
#
_entry.id   d7ab236c83a8ba636ab74e6201f21eb7
#
_cell.length_a   1.000
_cell.length_b   1.000
_cell.length_c   1.000
_cell.angle_alpha   90.00
_cell.angle_beta   90.00
_cell.angle_gamma   90.00
#
_symmetry.space_group_name_H-M   'P 1'
#
loop_
_entity.id
_entity.type
_entity.pdbx_description
1 polymer ?
#
loop_
_entity_poly.entity_id
_entity_poly.type
_entity_poly.pdbx_seq_one_letter_code
_entity_poly.pdbx_strand_id
1 'polypeptide(L)'
;MFQDTMMRCRYSAIPVIAAPHGMTLGGGCELTMHADRAVAAAETYIGLVEFGVGVIPGGGGSKEMALRASDLFRKNDVELNVLQEYFLTVGMAKVATSAYEGFDTGVLQKGRDIVVVNKDRQIATAKQVALQMAEQGYTQPVRRKDIKVLGKQALGMFLVGTDQMEAGKYISEH
;
A
#
# COMPACT_ATOMS: atom_id res chain seq x y z
N MET A 1 9.82 16.60 -2.19
CA MET A 1 10.48 16.34 -0.86
C MET A 1 9.88 15.14 -0.14
N PHE A 2 8.58 15.09 0.20
CA PHE A 2 7.99 13.90 0.89
C PHE A 2 8.06 12.63 0.02
N GLN A 3 7.57 12.70 -1.22
CA GLN A 3 7.63 11.59 -2.18
C GLN A 3 9.07 11.11 -2.43
N ASP A 4 10.04 12.03 -2.52
CA ASP A 4 11.45 11.66 -2.73
C ASP A 4 11.99 10.83 -1.56
N THR A 5 11.55 11.13 -0.32
CA THR A 5 11.91 10.34 0.86
C THR A 5 11.38 8.92 0.74
N MET A 6 10.11 8.76 0.31
CA MET A 6 9.52 7.43 0.07
C MET A 6 10.26 6.66 -1.02
N MET A 7 10.65 7.36 -2.12
CA MET A 7 11.46 6.74 -3.17
C MET A 7 12.86 6.35 -2.70
N ARG A 8 13.47 7.12 -1.80
CA ARG A 8 14.77 6.76 -1.19
C ARG A 8 14.65 5.52 -0.31
N CYS A 9 13.55 5.36 0.43
CA CYS A 9 13.28 4.11 1.16
C CYS A 9 13.11 2.93 0.20
N ARG A 10 12.26 3.09 -0.83
CA ARG A 10 11.98 2.04 -1.82
C ARG A 10 13.21 1.55 -2.58
N TYR A 11 14.13 2.45 -2.89
CA TYR A 11 15.35 2.15 -3.67
C TYR A 11 16.62 2.34 -2.83
N SER A 12 16.55 1.95 -1.57
CA SER A 12 17.69 1.96 -0.66
C SER A 12 18.71 0.88 -1.04
N ALA A 13 20.00 1.17 -0.86
CA ALA A 13 21.06 0.18 -1.02
C ALA A 13 21.22 -0.75 0.20
N ILE A 14 20.51 -0.46 1.28
CA ILE A 14 20.43 -1.29 2.49
C ILE A 14 18.97 -1.65 2.78
N PRO A 15 18.68 -2.79 3.41
CA PRO A 15 17.31 -3.17 3.76
C PRO A 15 16.60 -2.14 4.62
N VAL A 16 15.38 -1.77 4.23
CA VAL A 16 14.50 -0.88 5.00
C VAL A 16 13.32 -1.68 5.52
N ILE A 17 13.22 -1.82 6.84
CA ILE A 17 12.13 -2.55 7.48
C ILE A 17 11.24 -1.56 8.24
N ALA A 18 9.97 -1.51 7.88
CA ALA A 18 8.97 -0.75 8.64
C ALA A 18 8.40 -1.61 9.78
N ALA A 19 8.19 -1.01 10.93
CA ALA A 19 7.58 -1.66 12.09
C ALA A 19 6.28 -0.91 12.51
N PRO A 20 5.21 -0.97 11.67
CA PRO A 20 3.98 -0.24 11.94
C PRO A 20 3.24 -0.81 13.16
N HIS A 21 2.67 0.10 13.97
CA HIS A 21 1.83 -0.23 15.12
C HIS A 21 0.85 0.89 15.44
N GLY A 22 -0.24 0.59 16.12
CA GLY A 22 -1.27 1.58 16.44
C GLY A 22 -1.87 2.18 15.16
N MET A 23 -2.09 3.49 15.12
CA MET A 23 -2.64 4.18 13.96
C MET A 23 -1.55 4.54 12.95
N THR A 24 -1.33 3.68 11.98
CA THR A 24 -0.36 3.86 10.88
C THR A 24 -1.12 4.33 9.63
N LEU A 25 -1.56 5.57 9.63
CA LEU A 25 -2.45 6.15 8.62
C LEU A 25 -1.69 7.11 7.69
N GLY A 26 -2.23 7.31 6.47
CA GLY A 26 -1.71 8.27 5.50
C GLY A 26 -0.21 8.08 5.22
N GLY A 27 0.60 9.10 5.46
CA GLY A 27 2.05 9.03 5.24
C GLY A 27 2.77 7.91 5.99
N GLY A 28 2.27 7.48 7.16
CA GLY A 28 2.80 6.30 7.87
C GLY A 28 2.50 5.01 7.12
N CYS A 29 1.32 4.91 6.53
CA CYS A 29 0.95 3.82 5.64
C CYS A 29 1.83 3.84 4.38
N GLU A 30 2.00 5.02 3.74
CA GLU A 30 2.85 5.17 2.56
C GLU A 30 4.30 4.74 2.83
N LEU A 31 4.88 5.15 3.97
CA LEU A 31 6.22 4.70 4.36
C LEU A 31 6.28 3.17 4.48
N THR A 32 5.29 2.56 5.14
CA THR A 32 5.19 1.11 5.28
C THR A 32 5.13 0.41 3.93
N MET A 33 4.35 0.95 2.99
CA MET A 33 4.23 0.40 1.63
C MET A 33 5.54 0.48 0.82
N HIS A 34 6.40 1.46 1.12
CA HIS A 34 7.67 1.67 0.42
C HIS A 34 8.86 0.96 1.07
N ALA A 35 8.72 0.41 2.27
CA ALA A 35 9.74 -0.44 2.89
C ALA A 35 9.89 -1.77 2.12
N ASP A 36 11.04 -2.42 2.26
CA ASP A 36 11.28 -3.76 1.70
C ASP A 36 10.39 -4.80 2.35
N ARG A 37 10.18 -4.68 3.66
CA ARG A 37 9.24 -5.49 4.44
C ARG A 37 8.61 -4.68 5.56
N ALA A 38 7.37 -5.02 5.90
CA ALA A 38 6.74 -4.58 7.13
C ALA A 38 6.78 -5.72 8.16
N VAL A 39 7.09 -5.36 9.40
CA VAL A 39 6.90 -6.20 10.59
C VAL A 39 5.85 -5.51 11.44
N ALA A 40 4.58 -5.80 11.14
CA ALA A 40 3.43 -5.11 11.72
C ALA A 40 3.02 -5.74 13.06
N ALA A 41 2.69 -4.92 14.06
CA ALA A 41 1.97 -5.41 15.22
C ALA A 41 0.57 -5.86 14.81
N ALA A 42 0.05 -6.95 15.41
CA ALA A 42 -1.24 -7.54 15.03
C ALA A 42 -2.40 -6.52 15.07
N GLU A 43 -2.40 -5.63 16.07
CA GLU A 43 -3.43 -4.60 16.29
C GLU A 43 -3.13 -3.26 15.60
N THR A 44 -2.46 -3.30 14.45
CA THR A 44 -2.15 -2.10 13.66
C THR A 44 -3.36 -1.68 12.83
N TYR A 45 -3.82 -0.44 13.03
CA TYR A 45 -4.76 0.24 12.12
C TYR A 45 -3.95 0.85 10.98
N ILE A 46 -4.20 0.43 9.75
CA ILE A 46 -3.38 0.88 8.62
C ILE A 46 -4.23 1.17 7.38
N GLY A 47 -3.96 2.29 6.72
CA GLY A 47 -4.68 2.69 5.52
C GLY A 47 -4.24 4.03 4.96
N LEU A 48 -4.58 4.24 3.68
CA LEU A 48 -4.44 5.52 2.98
C LEU A 48 -5.73 6.33 3.21
N VAL A 49 -5.66 7.34 4.05
CA VAL A 49 -6.84 8.09 4.53
C VAL A 49 -6.95 9.50 3.92
N GLU A 50 -6.08 9.83 3.00
CA GLU A 50 -5.92 11.17 2.45
C GLU A 50 -7.20 11.69 1.78
N PHE A 51 -7.92 10.86 1.05
CA PHE A 51 -9.21 11.23 0.44
C PHE A 51 -10.27 11.60 1.48
N GLY A 52 -10.22 11.02 2.68
CA GLY A 52 -11.13 11.37 3.77
C GLY A 52 -10.96 12.80 4.31
N VAL A 53 -9.87 13.48 3.95
CA VAL A 53 -9.57 14.86 4.34
C VAL A 53 -9.33 15.76 3.11
N GLY A 54 -9.76 15.35 1.93
CA GLY A 54 -9.75 16.14 0.70
C GLY A 54 -8.39 16.29 0.03
N VAL A 55 -7.45 15.37 0.28
CA VAL A 55 -6.15 15.32 -0.40
C VAL A 55 -5.89 13.93 -0.96
N ILE A 56 -4.83 13.76 -1.76
CA ILE A 56 -4.42 12.47 -2.34
C ILE A 56 -3.20 11.89 -1.60
N PRO A 57 -2.97 10.56 -1.65
CA PRO A 57 -1.75 9.94 -1.14
C PRO A 57 -0.50 10.41 -1.89
N GLY A 58 0.04 11.57 -1.46
CA GLY A 58 1.10 12.31 -2.16
C GLY A 58 2.51 11.74 -1.97
N GLY A 59 2.73 10.85 -1.01
CA GLY A 59 4.01 10.15 -0.81
C GLY A 59 4.22 8.99 -1.77
N GLY A 60 3.23 8.66 -2.61
CA GLY A 60 3.27 7.60 -3.60
C GLY A 60 2.39 6.40 -3.27
N GLY A 61 1.47 6.52 -2.30
CA GLY A 61 0.52 5.46 -1.94
C GLY A 61 -0.35 5.05 -3.12
N SER A 62 -0.90 6.00 -3.88
CA SER A 62 -1.69 5.72 -5.09
C SER A 62 -0.88 4.94 -6.13
N LYS A 63 0.39 5.31 -6.35
CA LYS A 63 1.32 4.59 -7.25
C LYS A 63 1.57 3.16 -6.75
N GLU A 64 1.79 2.97 -5.44
CA GLU A 64 1.99 1.63 -4.88
C GLU A 64 0.74 0.75 -5.02
N MET A 65 -0.45 1.29 -4.82
CA MET A 65 -1.70 0.54 -5.03
C MET A 65 -1.87 0.13 -6.49
N ALA A 66 -1.59 1.02 -7.44
CA ALA A 66 -1.63 0.70 -8.87
C ALA A 66 -0.60 -0.39 -9.25
N LEU A 67 0.61 -0.33 -8.71
CA LEU A 67 1.64 -1.35 -8.92
C LEU A 67 1.20 -2.70 -8.37
N ARG A 68 0.65 -2.73 -7.16
CA ARG A 68 0.16 -3.96 -6.52
C ARG A 68 -1.05 -4.55 -7.26
N ALA A 69 -1.96 -3.70 -7.76
CA ALA A 69 -3.04 -4.17 -8.64
C ALA A 69 -2.48 -4.84 -9.90
N SER A 70 -1.49 -4.20 -10.56
CA SER A 70 -0.80 -4.79 -11.73
C SER A 70 -0.18 -6.16 -11.43
N ASP A 71 0.39 -6.35 -10.25
CA ASP A 71 1.00 -7.63 -9.84
C ASP A 71 -0.03 -8.75 -9.63
N LEU A 72 -1.28 -8.39 -9.41
CA LEU A 72 -2.39 -9.34 -9.25
C LEU A 72 -3.08 -9.69 -10.56
N PHE A 73 -2.82 -8.96 -11.65
CA PHE A 73 -3.42 -9.25 -12.95
C PHE A 73 -2.95 -10.61 -13.48
N ARG A 74 -3.90 -11.52 -13.67
CA ARG A 74 -3.64 -12.86 -14.18
C ARG A 74 -4.15 -12.99 -15.61
N LYS A 75 -3.55 -13.88 -16.37
CA LYS A 75 -4.05 -14.22 -17.71
C LYS A 75 -5.47 -14.79 -17.59
N ASN A 76 -6.40 -14.24 -18.35
CA ASN A 76 -7.82 -14.60 -18.38
C ASN A 76 -8.67 -14.11 -17.20
N ASP A 77 -8.14 -13.26 -16.32
CA ASP A 77 -8.93 -12.58 -15.30
C ASP A 77 -9.49 -11.24 -15.78
N VAL A 78 -10.53 -10.75 -15.10
CA VAL A 78 -11.07 -9.41 -15.32
C VAL A 78 -10.25 -8.43 -14.48
N GLU A 79 -9.18 -7.91 -15.08
CA GLU A 79 -8.21 -7.02 -14.43
C GLU A 79 -8.84 -5.77 -13.80
N LEU A 80 -9.94 -5.29 -14.40
CA LEU A 80 -10.67 -4.14 -13.91
C LEU A 80 -11.22 -4.34 -12.51
N ASN A 81 -11.69 -5.54 -12.15
CA ASN A 81 -12.23 -5.82 -10.81
C ASN A 81 -11.15 -5.61 -9.74
N VAL A 82 -9.95 -6.12 -9.98
CA VAL A 82 -8.81 -5.93 -9.06
C VAL A 82 -8.48 -4.44 -8.92
N LEU A 83 -8.38 -3.73 -10.03
CA LEU A 83 -8.09 -2.29 -10.01
C LEU A 83 -9.18 -1.50 -9.30
N GLN A 84 -10.45 -1.87 -9.48
CA GLN A 84 -11.59 -1.22 -8.82
C GLN A 84 -11.57 -1.42 -7.30
N GLU A 85 -11.23 -2.61 -6.80
CA GLU A 85 -11.10 -2.86 -5.36
C GLU A 85 -10.04 -1.96 -4.74
N TYR A 86 -8.87 -1.83 -5.39
CA TYR A 86 -7.79 -0.97 -4.92
C TYR A 86 -8.15 0.51 -5.03
N PHE A 87 -8.84 0.91 -6.12
CA PHE A 87 -9.35 2.27 -6.29
C PHE A 87 -10.33 2.64 -5.17
N LEU A 88 -11.31 1.77 -4.86
CA LEU A 88 -12.27 1.99 -3.78
C LEU A 88 -11.60 1.99 -2.39
N THR A 89 -10.59 1.15 -2.18
CA THR A 89 -9.83 1.15 -0.92
C THR A 89 -9.21 2.52 -0.64
N VAL A 90 -8.63 3.14 -1.67
CA VAL A 90 -8.02 4.49 -1.56
C VAL A 90 -9.10 5.57 -1.53
N GLY A 91 -10.05 5.56 -2.47
CA GLY A 91 -11.06 6.59 -2.63
C GLY A 91 -12.04 6.70 -1.45
N MET A 92 -12.33 5.57 -0.79
CA MET A 92 -13.16 5.54 0.42
C MET A 92 -12.34 5.67 1.70
N ALA A 93 -11.06 5.99 1.60
CA ALA A 93 -10.14 6.13 2.75
C ALA A 93 -10.23 4.92 3.71
N LYS A 94 -10.31 3.70 3.16
CA LYS A 94 -10.51 2.48 3.95
C LYS A 94 -9.31 2.21 4.85
N VAL A 95 -9.59 1.98 6.13
CA VAL A 95 -8.61 1.61 7.16
C VAL A 95 -8.81 0.16 7.55
N ALA A 96 -7.75 -0.63 7.45
CA ALA A 96 -7.69 -1.96 8.05
C ALA A 96 -7.58 -1.81 9.57
N THR A 97 -8.40 -2.54 10.31
CA THR A 97 -8.45 -2.50 11.79
C THR A 97 -7.45 -3.44 12.45
N SER A 98 -6.76 -4.23 11.67
CA SER A 98 -5.68 -5.11 12.10
C SER A 98 -4.65 -5.30 10.99
N ALA A 99 -3.44 -5.75 11.35
CA ALA A 99 -2.43 -6.11 10.36
C ALA A 99 -2.91 -7.26 9.44
N TYR A 100 -3.75 -8.15 9.93
CA TYR A 100 -4.32 -9.23 9.11
C TYR A 100 -5.26 -8.69 8.04
N GLU A 101 -6.14 -7.77 8.39
CA GLU A 101 -7.01 -7.09 7.42
C GLU A 101 -6.19 -6.22 6.44
N GLY A 102 -5.01 -5.74 6.88
CA GLY A 102 -4.05 -5.04 6.02
C GLY A 102 -3.60 -5.85 4.80
N PHE A 103 -3.61 -7.18 4.88
CA PHE A 103 -3.37 -8.05 3.72
C PHE A 103 -4.57 -8.08 2.76
N ASP A 104 -5.78 -7.99 3.28
CA ASP A 104 -7.00 -8.04 2.46
C ASP A 104 -7.23 -6.69 1.74
N THR A 105 -6.85 -5.59 2.37
CA THR A 105 -6.87 -4.26 1.72
C THR A 105 -5.71 -4.04 0.73
N GLY A 106 -4.74 -4.96 0.66
CA GLY A 106 -3.58 -4.86 -0.20
C GLY A 106 -2.49 -3.89 0.30
N VAL A 107 -2.65 -3.28 1.48
CA VAL A 107 -1.65 -2.41 2.10
C VAL A 107 -0.46 -3.20 2.61
N LEU A 108 -0.70 -4.39 3.15
CA LEU A 108 0.34 -5.38 3.43
C LEU A 108 0.31 -6.49 2.38
N GLN A 109 1.43 -7.15 2.15
CA GLN A 109 1.58 -8.20 1.13
C GLN A 109 1.90 -9.55 1.75
N LYS A 110 1.03 -10.54 1.46
CA LYS A 110 1.23 -11.94 1.88
C LYS A 110 2.55 -12.50 1.32
N GLY A 111 3.29 -13.22 2.13
CA GLY A 111 4.60 -13.78 1.75
C GLY A 111 5.77 -12.80 1.83
N ARG A 112 5.51 -11.50 1.94
CA ARG A 112 6.52 -10.45 2.13
C ARG A 112 6.51 -9.92 3.56
N ASP A 113 5.35 -9.49 4.03
CA ASP A 113 5.20 -8.79 5.31
C ASP A 113 4.87 -9.78 6.45
N ILE A 114 5.25 -9.43 7.66
CA ILE A 114 5.18 -10.27 8.85
C ILE A 114 4.27 -9.62 9.88
N VAL A 115 3.44 -10.41 10.53
CA VAL A 115 2.62 -9.97 11.66
C VAL A 115 3.21 -10.51 12.96
N VAL A 116 3.38 -9.64 13.95
CA VAL A 116 3.86 -9.97 15.30
C VAL A 116 2.74 -9.72 16.30
N VAL A 117 2.31 -10.78 16.98
CA VAL A 117 1.24 -10.69 17.99
C VAL A 117 1.73 -9.99 19.26
N ASN A 118 2.91 -10.37 19.74
CA ASN A 118 3.52 -9.72 20.91
C ASN A 118 4.29 -8.45 20.46
N LYS A 119 3.70 -7.27 20.68
CA LYS A 119 4.26 -5.97 20.32
C LYS A 119 5.66 -5.73 20.89
N ASP A 120 5.96 -6.23 22.08
CA ASP A 120 7.28 -6.04 22.70
C ASP A 120 8.42 -6.74 21.93
N ARG A 121 8.06 -7.71 21.10
CA ARG A 121 9.00 -8.41 20.21
C ARG A 121 9.15 -7.75 18.84
N GLN A 122 8.32 -6.79 18.50
CA GLN A 122 8.24 -6.22 17.15
C GLN A 122 9.57 -5.67 16.66
N ILE A 123 10.22 -4.81 17.45
CA ILE A 123 11.49 -4.19 17.06
C ILE A 123 12.61 -5.22 16.96
N ALA A 124 12.67 -6.18 17.90
CA ALA A 124 13.64 -7.27 17.84
C ALA A 124 13.46 -8.11 16.56
N THR A 125 12.20 -8.41 16.20
CA THR A 125 11.87 -9.13 14.97
C THR A 125 12.25 -8.32 13.73
N ALA A 126 11.93 -7.03 13.70
CA ALA A 126 12.28 -6.14 12.58
C ALA A 126 13.80 -6.07 12.37
N LYS A 127 14.57 -5.96 13.47
CA LYS A 127 16.03 -6.01 13.42
C LYS A 127 16.55 -7.34 12.86
N GLN A 128 16.00 -8.47 13.30
CA GLN A 128 16.39 -9.78 12.80
C GLN A 128 16.11 -9.90 11.29
N VAL A 129 14.95 -9.43 10.83
CA VAL A 129 14.61 -9.43 9.41
C VAL A 129 15.60 -8.59 8.60
N ALA A 130 15.96 -7.39 9.08
CA ALA A 130 16.94 -6.54 8.39
C ALA A 130 18.31 -7.21 8.29
N LEU A 131 18.80 -7.80 9.39
CA LEU A 131 20.07 -8.52 9.41
C LEU A 131 20.05 -9.73 8.47
N GLN A 132 18.97 -10.54 8.52
CA GLN A 132 18.81 -11.68 7.64
C GLN A 132 18.81 -11.30 6.15
N MET A 133 18.12 -10.22 5.80
CA MET A 133 18.13 -9.71 4.41
C MET A 133 19.53 -9.29 3.98
N ALA A 134 20.27 -8.60 4.85
CA ALA A 134 21.64 -8.18 4.56
C ALA A 134 22.58 -9.39 4.38
N GLU A 135 22.50 -10.39 5.26
CA GLU A 135 23.30 -11.61 5.22
C GLU A 135 22.98 -12.48 3.98
N GLN A 136 21.73 -12.45 3.50
CA GLN A 136 21.30 -13.15 2.29
C GLN A 136 21.71 -12.44 0.98
N GLY A 137 22.49 -11.37 1.06
CA GLY A 137 22.97 -10.66 -0.12
C GLY A 137 21.94 -9.69 -0.70
N TYR A 138 21.24 -8.93 0.17
CA TYR A 138 20.32 -7.90 -0.27
C TYR A 138 20.94 -6.99 -1.33
N THR A 139 20.19 -6.72 -2.38
CA THR A 139 20.56 -5.80 -3.45
C THR A 139 19.51 -4.72 -3.60
N GLN A 140 19.96 -3.52 -3.96
CA GLN A 140 19.07 -2.39 -4.22
C GLN A 140 17.99 -2.75 -5.25
N PRO A 141 16.70 -2.53 -4.97
CA PRO A 141 15.64 -2.78 -5.93
C PRO A 141 15.79 -1.96 -7.21
N VAL A 142 15.52 -2.56 -8.35
CA VAL A 142 15.54 -1.90 -9.65
C VAL A 142 14.17 -1.31 -9.97
N ARG A 143 14.13 -0.13 -10.60
CA ARG A 143 12.87 0.48 -11.04
C ARG A 143 12.18 -0.41 -12.08
N ARG A 144 10.97 -0.80 -11.79
CA ARG A 144 10.14 -1.64 -12.66
C ARG A 144 9.65 -0.87 -13.89
N LYS A 145 9.59 -1.56 -15.01
CA LYS A 145 9.07 -1.07 -16.30
C LYS A 145 7.94 -1.95 -16.85
N ASP A 146 7.60 -3.01 -16.13
CA ASP A 146 6.64 -4.07 -16.50
C ASP A 146 5.25 -3.84 -15.88
N ILE A 147 4.97 -2.64 -15.37
CA ILE A 147 3.70 -2.32 -14.72
C ILE A 147 2.62 -2.16 -15.79
N LYS A 148 1.59 -2.99 -15.73
CA LYS A 148 0.43 -2.92 -16.61
C LYS A 148 -0.58 -1.91 -16.07
N VAL A 149 -1.07 -1.06 -16.95
CA VAL A 149 -2.15 -0.09 -16.68
C VAL A 149 -3.26 -0.26 -17.70
N LEU A 150 -4.52 -0.08 -17.28
CA LEU A 150 -5.69 -0.28 -18.14
C LEU A 150 -6.05 0.97 -18.95
N GLY A 151 -5.35 2.09 -18.74
CA GLY A 151 -5.47 3.30 -19.55
C GLY A 151 -6.85 3.94 -19.55
N LYS A 152 -7.24 4.50 -20.72
CA LYS A 152 -8.49 5.26 -20.86
C LYS A 152 -9.76 4.45 -20.61
N GLN A 153 -9.74 3.14 -20.79
CA GLN A 153 -10.92 2.29 -20.54
C GLN A 153 -11.27 2.27 -19.06
N ALA A 154 -10.27 2.02 -18.19
CA ALA A 154 -10.49 2.06 -16.74
C ALA A 154 -10.84 3.48 -16.27
N LEU A 155 -10.18 4.50 -16.80
CA LEU A 155 -10.49 5.90 -16.47
C LEU A 155 -11.96 6.23 -16.76
N GLY A 156 -12.48 5.87 -17.93
CA GLY A 156 -13.88 6.11 -18.28
C GLY A 156 -14.85 5.42 -17.32
N MET A 157 -14.56 4.18 -16.92
CA MET A 157 -15.39 3.46 -15.96
C MET A 157 -15.35 4.06 -14.56
N PHE A 158 -14.18 4.52 -14.10
CA PHE A 158 -14.06 5.18 -12.80
C PHE A 158 -14.77 6.54 -12.79
N LEU A 159 -14.71 7.32 -13.87
CA LEU A 159 -15.46 8.57 -13.98
C LEU A 159 -16.97 8.33 -13.86
N VAL A 160 -17.51 7.36 -14.61
CA VAL A 160 -18.93 6.99 -14.50
C VAL A 160 -19.27 6.51 -13.08
N GLY A 161 -18.41 5.70 -12.46
CA GLY A 161 -18.62 5.21 -11.10
C GLY A 161 -18.61 6.33 -10.07
N THR A 162 -17.71 7.29 -10.17
CA THR A 162 -17.64 8.46 -9.27
C THR A 162 -18.83 9.39 -9.47
N ASP A 163 -19.25 9.66 -10.71
CA ASP A 163 -20.45 10.43 -11.00
C ASP A 163 -21.72 9.80 -10.38
N GLN A 164 -21.83 8.48 -10.44
CA GLN A 164 -22.94 7.75 -9.80
C GLN A 164 -22.88 7.86 -8.27
N MET A 165 -21.69 7.78 -7.67
CA MET A 165 -21.52 7.93 -6.22
C MET A 165 -21.85 9.35 -5.77
N GLU A 166 -21.49 10.37 -6.54
CA GLU A 166 -21.83 11.77 -6.28
C GLU A 166 -23.34 11.99 -6.41
N ALA A 167 -23.96 11.53 -7.51
CA ALA A 167 -25.40 11.60 -7.71
C ALA A 167 -26.20 10.90 -6.59
N GLY A 168 -25.66 9.77 -6.09
CA GLY A 168 -26.20 9.02 -4.95
C GLY A 168 -25.87 9.66 -3.58
N LYS A 169 -25.12 10.76 -3.52
CA LYS A 169 -24.68 11.44 -2.30
C LYS A 169 -23.82 10.58 -1.37
N TYR A 170 -23.11 9.62 -1.92
CA TYR A 170 -22.10 8.83 -1.20
C TYR A 170 -20.76 9.55 -1.07
N ILE A 171 -20.46 10.46 -2.00
CA ILE A 171 -19.31 11.35 -2.00
C ILE A 171 -19.76 12.78 -2.28
N SER A 172 -18.93 13.77 -1.94
CA SER A 172 -19.15 15.18 -2.29
C SER A 172 -18.60 15.47 -3.70
N GLU A 173 -18.99 16.63 -4.26
CA GLU A 173 -18.46 17.17 -5.52
C GLU A 173 -16.94 17.44 -5.47
N HIS A 174 -16.39 17.57 -4.25
CA HIS A 174 -14.99 17.94 -4.02
C HIS A 174 -14.12 16.70 -3.80
#